data_a666d038369766b743c15113aa6f3272
#
_entry.id   a666d038369766b743c15113aa6f3272
#
_cell.length_a   1.000
_cell.length_b   1.000
_cell.length_c   1.000
_cell.angle_alpha   90.00
_cell.angle_beta   90.00
_cell.angle_gamma   90.00
#
_symmetry.space_group_name_H-M   'P 1'
#
loop_
_entity.id
_entity.type
_entity.pdbx_description
1 polymer ?
#
loop_
_entity_poly.entity_id
_entity_poly.type
_entity_poly.pdbx_seq_one_letter_code
_entity_poly.pdbx_strand_id
1 'polypeptide(L)'
;GDVYKRQIVNITMKYLGNQIDEDSLAYSRYIIHLKFFLSRIVSHQTSNGSIEVTNIFGQLVTKYEGVDRCIHEISEFINGKFNYRCTDEDCIYLMIHIVRLYELQRKDNNNG
;
A
#
# COMPACT_ATOMS: atom_id res chain seq x y z
N GLY A 1 12.52 -9.64 3.50
CA GLY A 1 13.06 -8.57 4.09
C GLY A 1 13.07 -7.23 3.37
N ASP A 2 14.16 -6.53 3.54
CA ASP A 2 14.28 -5.16 3.06
C ASP A 2 14.25 -5.05 1.54
N VAL A 3 14.70 -6.09 0.83
CA VAL A 3 14.71 -6.07 -0.63
C VAL A 3 13.29 -5.99 -1.19
N TYR A 4 12.39 -6.79 -0.64
CA TYR A 4 11.01 -6.82 -1.13
C TYR A 4 10.23 -5.57 -0.73
N LYS A 5 10.50 -5.06 0.46
CA LYS A 5 9.92 -3.80 0.90
C LYS A 5 10.31 -2.66 -0.05
N ARG A 6 11.57 -2.58 -0.43
CA ARG A 6 12.06 -1.55 -1.35
C ARG A 6 11.39 -1.68 -2.73
N GLN A 7 11.20 -2.89 -3.20
CA GLN A 7 10.54 -3.11 -4.49
C GLN A 7 9.08 -2.64 -4.45
N ILE A 8 8.37 -2.90 -3.35
CA ILE A 8 6.99 -2.43 -3.19
C ILE A 8 6.95 -0.90 -3.12
N VAL A 9 7.90 -0.29 -2.40
CA VAL A 9 8.00 1.18 -2.36
C VAL A 9 8.22 1.75 -3.75
N ASN A 10 9.07 1.12 -4.55
CA ASN A 10 9.32 1.57 -5.91
C ASN A 10 8.05 1.53 -6.77
N ILE A 11 7.24 0.48 -6.63
CA ILE A 11 5.96 0.41 -7.31
C ILE A 11 5.05 1.56 -6.87
N THR A 12 4.98 1.79 -5.56
CA THR A 12 4.15 2.86 -5.01
C THR A 12 4.56 4.22 -5.56
N MET A 13 5.87 4.49 -5.57
CA MET A 13 6.40 5.77 -6.07
C MET A 13 6.14 5.95 -7.56
N LYS A 14 6.16 4.87 -8.32
CA LYS A 14 5.86 4.91 -9.76
C LYS A 14 4.47 5.48 -10.03
N TYR A 15 3.48 5.12 -9.22
CA TYR A 15 2.09 5.54 -9.43
C TYR A 15 1.75 6.85 -8.73
N LEU A 16 2.40 7.15 -7.61
CA LEU A 16 2.13 8.37 -6.86
C LEU A 16 3.07 9.53 -7.25
N GLY A 17 4.09 9.24 -8.04
CA GLY A 17 5.01 10.25 -8.53
C GLY A 17 6.14 10.56 -7.56
N ASN A 18 6.97 11.53 -7.95
CA ASN A 18 8.19 11.88 -7.25
C ASN A 18 7.95 12.80 -6.04
N GLN A 19 6.72 12.85 -5.53
CA GLN A 19 6.36 13.76 -4.45
C GLN A 19 6.56 13.17 -3.06
N ILE A 20 6.99 11.89 -2.98
CA ILE A 20 7.17 11.22 -1.71
C ILE A 20 8.53 11.56 -1.13
N ASP A 21 8.52 12.21 0.04
CA ASP A 21 9.72 12.53 0.78
C ASP A 21 10.05 11.38 1.72
N GLU A 22 11.16 10.70 1.48
CA GLU A 22 11.58 9.54 2.26
C GLU A 22 11.98 9.92 3.70
N ASP A 23 12.19 11.20 3.97
CA ASP A 23 12.50 11.68 5.32
C ASP A 23 11.25 12.08 6.09
N SER A 24 10.07 11.96 5.49
CA SER A 24 8.82 12.39 6.13
C SER A 24 8.27 11.33 7.08
N LEU A 25 7.45 11.78 8.04
CA LEU A 25 6.73 10.86 8.93
C LEU A 25 5.74 10.01 8.15
N ALA A 26 5.12 10.57 7.10
CA ALA A 26 4.19 9.83 6.26
C ALA A 26 4.87 8.61 5.64
N TYR A 27 6.08 8.79 5.12
CA TYR A 27 6.85 7.70 4.54
C TYR A 27 7.23 6.67 5.60
N SER A 28 7.70 7.13 6.76
CA SER A 28 8.08 6.21 7.84
C SER A 28 6.91 5.34 8.29
N ARG A 29 5.71 5.91 8.37
CA ARG A 29 4.51 5.17 8.72
C ARG A 29 4.16 4.12 7.67
N TYR A 30 4.26 4.50 6.41
CA TYR A 30 4.00 3.57 5.30
C TYR A 30 4.97 2.37 5.38
N ILE A 31 6.25 2.65 5.61
CA ILE A 31 7.27 1.61 5.71
C ILE A 31 6.96 0.64 6.85
N ILE A 32 6.56 1.16 8.02
CA ILE A 32 6.20 0.32 9.16
C ILE A 32 5.04 -0.61 8.81
N HIS A 33 4.02 -0.07 8.16
CA HIS A 33 2.86 -0.87 7.79
C HIS A 33 3.18 -1.90 6.71
N LEU A 34 4.08 -1.58 5.78
CA LEU A 34 4.57 -2.56 4.80
C LEU A 34 5.33 -3.70 5.48
N LYS A 35 6.14 -3.39 6.49
CA LYS A 35 6.87 -4.41 7.24
C LYS A 35 5.91 -5.39 7.90
N PHE A 36 4.88 -4.88 8.57
CA PHE A 36 3.88 -5.73 9.21
C PHE A 36 3.13 -6.57 8.18
N PHE A 37 2.78 -5.97 7.06
CA PHE A 37 2.08 -6.65 5.98
C PHE A 37 2.91 -7.82 5.44
N LEU A 38 4.17 -7.58 5.10
CA LEU A 38 5.06 -8.61 4.57
C LEU A 38 5.36 -9.69 5.59
N SER A 39 5.53 -9.31 6.86
CA SER A 39 5.76 -10.27 7.93
C SER A 39 4.59 -11.25 8.06
N ARG A 40 3.36 -10.74 7.96
CA ARG A 40 2.16 -11.57 8.01
C ARG A 40 2.11 -12.54 6.83
N ILE A 41 2.45 -12.08 5.63
CA ILE A 41 2.45 -12.91 4.44
C ILE A 41 3.50 -14.01 4.55
N VAL A 42 4.70 -13.68 4.99
CA VAL A 42 5.79 -14.64 5.15
C VAL A 42 5.44 -15.71 6.17
N SER A 43 4.70 -15.36 7.22
CA SER A 43 4.24 -16.32 8.23
C SER A 43 2.97 -17.05 7.83
N HIS A 44 2.52 -16.88 6.59
CA HIS A 44 1.35 -17.56 6.03
C HIS A 44 0.05 -17.26 6.75
N GLN A 45 -0.08 -16.07 7.33
CA GLN A 45 -1.33 -15.63 7.95
C GLN A 45 -2.18 -14.89 6.93
N THR A 46 -3.42 -15.34 6.74
CA THR A 46 -4.36 -14.66 5.87
C THR A 46 -5.23 -13.69 6.67
N SER A 47 -5.63 -12.60 6.03
CA SER A 47 -6.57 -11.66 6.63
C SER A 47 -8.00 -12.19 6.55
N ASN A 48 -8.85 -11.73 7.45
CA ASN A 48 -10.28 -12.05 7.45
C ASN A 48 -11.05 -10.88 6.85
N GLY A 49 -11.90 -11.18 5.86
CA GLY A 49 -12.66 -10.17 5.16
C GLY A 49 -13.91 -9.71 5.87
N SER A 50 -14.32 -8.47 5.66
CA SER A 50 -15.62 -7.96 6.06
C SER A 50 -16.24 -7.16 4.93
N ILE A 51 -17.58 -7.18 4.85
CA ILE A 51 -18.33 -6.49 3.79
C ILE A 51 -18.15 -4.98 3.89
N GLU A 52 -18.12 -4.44 5.11
CA GLU A 52 -17.95 -3.00 5.32
C GLU A 52 -16.61 -2.52 4.76
N VAL A 53 -15.55 -3.29 4.96
CA VAL A 53 -14.23 -2.94 4.47
C VAL A 53 -14.21 -2.94 2.95
N THR A 54 -14.89 -3.92 2.33
CA THR A 54 -14.99 -4.00 0.86
C THR A 54 -15.70 -2.78 0.28
N ASN A 55 -16.75 -2.29 0.94
CA ASN A 55 -17.48 -1.10 0.51
C ASN A 55 -16.60 0.15 0.56
N ILE A 56 -15.78 0.27 1.61
CA ILE A 56 -14.83 1.38 1.75
C ILE A 56 -13.81 1.34 0.61
N PHE A 57 -13.33 0.15 0.25
CA PHE A 57 -12.39 -0.01 -0.86
C PHE A 57 -12.95 0.58 -2.16
N GLY A 58 -14.19 0.22 -2.51
CA GLY A 58 -14.81 0.72 -3.73
C GLY A 58 -14.91 2.24 -3.77
N GLN A 59 -15.21 2.86 -2.63
CA GLN A 59 -15.31 4.31 -2.54
C GLN A 59 -13.96 5.01 -2.70
N LEU A 60 -12.92 4.45 -2.11
CA LEU A 60 -11.58 5.06 -2.15
C LEU A 60 -10.93 4.90 -3.53
N VAL A 61 -11.15 3.77 -4.19
CA VAL A 61 -10.60 3.55 -5.53
C VAL A 61 -11.14 4.57 -6.53
N THR A 62 -12.41 4.96 -6.41
CA THR A 62 -12.98 5.95 -7.32
C THR A 62 -12.44 7.35 -7.07
N LYS A 63 -11.96 7.63 -5.86
CA LYS A 63 -11.47 8.96 -5.49
C LYS A 63 -10.03 9.23 -5.93
N TYR A 64 -9.18 8.20 -5.94
CA TYR A 64 -7.75 8.37 -6.20
C TYR A 64 -7.34 7.59 -7.44
N GLU A 65 -7.09 8.32 -8.53
CA GLU A 65 -6.68 7.73 -9.79
C GLU A 65 -5.31 7.05 -9.64
N GLY A 66 -5.19 5.86 -10.20
CA GLY A 66 -3.95 5.12 -10.20
C GLY A 66 -3.71 4.23 -8.99
N VAL A 67 -4.47 4.41 -7.91
CA VAL A 67 -4.29 3.60 -6.70
C VAL A 67 -4.63 2.14 -6.97
N ASP A 68 -5.69 1.90 -7.73
CA ASP A 68 -6.11 0.55 -8.08
C ASP A 68 -5.03 -0.19 -8.88
N ARG A 69 -4.39 0.49 -9.83
CA ARG A 69 -3.30 -0.09 -10.61
C ARG A 69 -2.07 -0.35 -9.76
N CYS A 70 -1.77 0.58 -8.86
CA CYS A 70 -0.67 0.44 -7.92
C CYS A 70 -0.85 -0.82 -7.08
N ILE A 71 -2.05 -1.00 -6.51
CA ILE A 71 -2.35 -2.16 -5.67
C ILE A 71 -2.29 -3.43 -6.49
N HIS A 72 -2.80 -3.41 -7.72
CA HIS A 72 -2.75 -4.56 -8.59
C HIS A 72 -1.30 -4.98 -8.85
N GLU A 73 -0.43 -4.03 -9.16
CA GLU A 73 0.97 -4.33 -9.44
C GLU A 73 1.68 -4.86 -8.20
N ILE A 74 1.41 -4.29 -7.02
CA ILE A 74 1.96 -4.78 -5.75
C ILE A 74 1.48 -6.21 -5.51
N SER A 75 0.19 -6.48 -5.73
CA SER A 75 -0.40 -7.80 -5.54
C SER A 75 0.24 -8.84 -6.47
N GLU A 76 0.47 -8.48 -7.73
CA GLU A 76 1.14 -9.35 -8.68
C GLU A 76 2.59 -9.61 -8.27
N PHE A 77 3.29 -8.58 -7.79
CA PHE A 77 4.64 -8.74 -7.30
C PHE A 77 4.68 -9.73 -6.12
N ILE A 78 3.77 -9.57 -5.18
CA ILE A 78 3.70 -10.44 -4.00
C ILE A 78 3.38 -11.87 -4.42
N ASN A 79 2.47 -12.05 -5.36
CA ASN A 79 2.13 -13.37 -5.85
C ASN A 79 3.35 -14.05 -6.48
N GLY A 80 4.12 -13.30 -7.26
CA GLY A 80 5.31 -13.85 -7.92
C GLY A 80 6.44 -14.18 -6.97
N LYS A 81 6.61 -13.41 -5.89
CA LYS A 81 7.73 -13.62 -4.97
C LYS A 81 7.41 -14.57 -3.84
N PHE A 82 6.17 -14.60 -3.37
CA PHE A 82 5.80 -15.35 -2.17
C PHE A 82 4.79 -16.45 -2.46
N ASN A 83 4.35 -16.58 -3.73
CA ASN A 83 3.29 -17.51 -4.09
C ASN A 83 2.06 -17.31 -3.18
N TYR A 84 1.71 -16.06 -2.96
CA TYR A 84 0.62 -15.66 -2.08
C TYR A 84 -0.32 -14.76 -2.87
N ARG A 85 -1.59 -15.14 -2.94
CA ARG A 85 -2.61 -14.33 -3.59
C ARG A 85 -3.23 -13.39 -2.57
N CYS A 86 -3.04 -12.09 -2.76
CA CYS A 86 -3.61 -11.09 -1.86
C CYS A 86 -5.13 -11.21 -1.84
N THR A 87 -5.69 -11.16 -0.63
CA THR A 87 -7.14 -11.15 -0.43
C THR A 87 -7.66 -9.72 -0.63
N ASP A 88 -8.98 -9.57 -0.66
CA ASP A 88 -9.59 -8.23 -0.70
C ASP A 88 -9.15 -7.40 0.51
N GLU A 89 -9.06 -8.04 1.68
CA GLU A 89 -8.58 -7.37 2.89
C GLU A 89 -7.15 -6.87 2.75
N ASP A 90 -6.28 -7.68 2.15
CA ASP A 90 -4.90 -7.29 1.90
C ASP A 90 -4.86 -6.06 0.99
N CYS A 91 -5.67 -6.06 -0.05
CA CYS A 91 -5.73 -4.93 -0.98
C CYS A 91 -6.26 -3.68 -0.31
N ILE A 92 -7.24 -3.82 0.58
CA ILE A 92 -7.78 -2.69 1.34
C ILE A 92 -6.72 -2.14 2.30
N TYR A 93 -6.00 -3.02 2.97
CA TYR A 93 -4.91 -2.61 3.86
C TYR A 93 -3.88 -1.76 3.10
N LEU A 94 -3.42 -2.26 1.95
CA LEU A 94 -2.48 -1.53 1.12
C LEU A 94 -3.05 -0.19 0.68
N MET A 95 -4.30 -0.19 0.23
CA MET A 95 -4.93 1.02 -0.25
C MET A 95 -5.04 2.10 0.83
N ILE A 96 -5.47 1.72 2.03
CA ILE A 96 -5.60 2.66 3.13
C ILE A 96 -4.26 3.33 3.40
N HIS A 97 -3.18 2.55 3.43
CA HIS A 97 -1.88 3.10 3.75
C HIS A 97 -1.27 3.90 2.59
N ILE A 98 -1.53 3.50 1.35
CA ILE A 98 -1.09 4.25 0.18
C ILE A 98 -1.83 5.59 0.11
N VAL A 99 -3.14 5.58 0.30
CA VAL A 99 -3.95 6.81 0.29
C VAL A 99 -3.51 7.73 1.43
N ARG A 100 -3.26 7.18 2.60
CA ARG A 100 -2.79 7.97 3.74
C ARG A 100 -1.43 8.60 3.45
N LEU A 101 -0.51 7.83 2.85
CA LEU A 101 0.79 8.36 2.43
C LEU A 101 0.60 9.54 1.48
N TYR A 102 -0.23 9.37 0.46
CA TYR A 102 -0.49 10.40 -0.53
C TYR A 102 -1.09 11.65 0.12
N GLU A 103 -2.09 11.48 0.97
CA GLU A 103 -2.78 12.60 1.63
C GLU A 103 -1.84 13.36 2.56
N LEU A 104 -1.07 12.66 3.38
CA LEU A 104 -0.16 13.29 4.32
C LEU A 104 0.98 14.00 3.59
N GLN A 105 1.50 13.38 2.53
CA GLN A 105 2.57 13.97 1.74
C GLN A 105 2.09 15.24 1.05
N ARG A 106 0.89 15.21 0.49
CA ARG A 106 0.29 16.37 -0.17
C ARG A 106 0.07 17.51 0.81
N LYS A 107 -0.40 17.20 2.03
CA LYS A 107 -0.61 18.19 3.09
C LYS A 107 0.70 18.83 3.52
N ASP A 108 1.76 18.02 3.71
CA ASP A 108 3.06 18.52 4.08
C ASP A 108 3.62 19.46 3.01
N ASN A 109 3.47 19.09 1.73
CA ASN A 109 3.94 19.91 0.62
C ASN A 109 3.19 21.26 0.55
N ASN A 110 1.88 21.25 0.87
CA ASN A 110 1.07 22.46 0.85
C ASN A 110 1.35 23.38 2.04
N ASN A 111 1.80 22.82 3.16
CA ASN A 111 2.07 23.56 4.39
C ASN A 111 3.54 23.98 4.50
N GLY A 112 4.36 23.46 3.62
CA GLY A 112 5.79 23.81 3.58
C GLY A 112 6.02 25.04 2.79
#